data_acff154a0ab44f47dac658d420c5a034
#
_entry.id   acff154a0ab44f47dac658d420c5a034
#
_cell.length_a   1.000
_cell.length_b   1.000
_cell.length_c   1.000
_cell.angle_alpha   90.00
_cell.angle_beta   90.00
_cell.angle_gamma   90.00
#
_symmetry.space_group_name_H-M   'P 1'
#
loop_
_entity.id
_entity.type
_entity.pdbx_description
1 polymer ?
#
loop_
_entity_poly.entity_id
_entity_poly.type
_entity_poly.pdbx_seq_one_letter_code
_entity_poly.pdbx_strand_id
1 'polypeptide(L)'
;MRSPNFWSWFDGIAGPQLAHRTEGFRKVFDYLDRFDRPVGIVETGCVRQQDNWAGDGQSTILFDRYAEFHPGSAVFSVDRDPEAAALCRSLVGGQVHIHAGDSLAYLKSLADHRPAGLEFLDLLYLDSFDVDFDDPLPSAIHHLKELLAIAPLVSFQTLVVVDDSPSSFIGVPDGDNPVQPIRPPRIGGKGRLIAEYADQIGAERLFAEYQCGWLCLGRPPRSTPRRRPRRNSAASAGSRPRRTAAPRRPIG
;
A
#
# COMPACT_ATOMS: atom_id res chain seq x y z
N MET A 1 16.15 -0.97 11.75
CA MET A 1 17.36 -1.87 11.86
C MET A 1 16.91 -3.32 12.00
N ARG A 2 17.46 -4.24 11.20
CA ARG A 2 17.07 -5.66 11.18
C ARG A 2 17.35 -6.34 12.53
N SER A 3 16.32 -6.88 13.18
CA SER A 3 16.44 -7.62 14.43
C SER A 3 16.67 -9.12 14.17
N PRO A 4 17.85 -9.70 14.51
CA PRO A 4 18.09 -11.14 14.32
C PRO A 4 17.09 -12.02 15.07
N ASN A 5 16.64 -11.58 16.24
CA ASN A 5 15.70 -12.34 17.08
C ASN A 5 14.30 -12.40 16.44
N PHE A 6 13.83 -11.28 15.88
CA PHE A 6 12.57 -11.26 15.13
C PHE A 6 12.65 -12.22 13.95
N TRP A 7 13.70 -12.14 13.14
CA TRP A 7 13.84 -12.98 11.96
C TRP A 7 14.00 -14.45 12.28
N SER A 8 14.72 -14.79 13.35
CA SER A 8 14.82 -16.17 13.82
C SER A 8 13.45 -16.74 14.21
N TRP A 9 12.61 -15.94 14.87
CA TRP A 9 11.24 -16.32 15.19
C TRP A 9 10.35 -16.40 13.95
N PHE A 10 10.44 -15.39 13.06
CA PHE A 10 9.64 -15.36 11.83
C PHE A 10 9.97 -16.56 10.94
N ASP A 11 11.26 -16.81 10.66
CA ASP A 11 11.69 -17.87 9.77
C ASP A 11 11.47 -19.27 10.35
N GLY A 12 11.64 -19.41 11.67
CA GLY A 12 11.54 -20.72 12.34
C GLY A 12 10.15 -21.10 12.82
N ILE A 13 9.28 -20.12 13.10
CA ILE A 13 7.99 -20.37 13.76
C ILE A 13 6.81 -19.82 12.97
N ALA A 14 6.76 -18.52 12.70
CA ALA A 14 5.58 -17.89 12.11
C ALA A 14 5.45 -18.14 10.61
N GLY A 15 6.51 -17.86 9.84
CA GLY A 15 6.52 -17.96 8.40
C GLY A 15 6.06 -19.30 7.86
N PRO A 16 6.52 -20.45 8.39
CA PRO A 16 6.05 -21.78 7.95
C PRO A 16 4.55 -22.01 8.09
N GLN A 17 3.86 -21.28 8.96
CA GLN A 17 2.42 -21.42 9.23
C GLN A 17 1.54 -20.49 8.38
N LEU A 18 2.11 -19.43 7.78
CA LEU A 18 1.39 -18.39 7.04
C LEU A 18 0.94 -18.81 5.63
N ALA A 19 1.30 -20.01 5.19
CA ALA A 19 0.97 -20.53 3.86
C ALA A 19 1.34 -19.51 2.74
N HIS A 20 0.38 -19.13 1.93
CA HIS A 20 0.57 -18.20 0.81
C HIS A 20 0.89 -16.75 1.22
N ARG A 21 0.74 -16.37 2.49
CA ARG A 21 1.06 -15.02 3.01
C ARG A 21 2.52 -14.86 3.41
N THR A 22 3.29 -15.93 3.53
CA THR A 22 4.68 -15.90 4.03
C THR A 22 5.55 -14.89 3.29
N GLU A 23 5.54 -14.93 1.96
CA GLU A 23 6.38 -14.04 1.14
C GLU A 23 5.93 -12.57 1.19
N GLY A 24 4.62 -12.33 1.27
CA GLY A 24 4.09 -10.98 1.46
C GLY A 24 4.58 -10.36 2.77
N PHE A 25 4.40 -11.06 3.89
CA PHE A 25 4.88 -10.59 5.20
C PHE A 25 6.40 -10.43 5.26
N ARG A 26 7.15 -11.35 4.64
CA ARG A 26 8.62 -11.21 4.53
C ARG A 26 8.99 -9.88 3.89
N LYS A 27 8.36 -9.52 2.78
CA LYS A 27 8.60 -8.25 2.07
C LYS A 27 8.18 -7.03 2.89
N VAL A 28 7.10 -7.15 3.67
CA VAL A 28 6.67 -6.11 4.60
C VAL A 28 7.76 -5.85 5.66
N PHE A 29 8.24 -6.89 6.34
CA PHE A 29 9.25 -6.71 7.39
C PHE A 29 10.63 -6.33 6.84
N ASP A 30 11.04 -6.85 5.69
CA ASP A 30 12.26 -6.40 4.99
C ASP A 30 12.17 -4.91 4.62
N TYR A 31 10.98 -4.41 4.31
CA TYR A 31 10.77 -2.99 4.07
C TYR A 31 10.88 -2.17 5.36
N LEU A 32 10.21 -2.59 6.44
CA LEU A 32 10.24 -1.89 7.72
C LEU A 32 11.65 -1.85 8.33
N ASP A 33 12.47 -2.88 8.11
CA ASP A 33 13.87 -2.93 8.59
C ASP A 33 14.77 -1.84 7.95
N ARG A 34 14.32 -1.14 6.92
CA ARG A 34 15.05 -0.02 6.31
C ARG A 34 15.08 1.22 7.20
N PHE A 35 14.15 1.32 8.14
CA PHE A 35 14.08 2.46 9.05
C PHE A 35 15.02 2.25 10.23
N ASP A 36 15.85 3.27 10.51
CA ASP A 36 16.75 3.30 11.69
C ASP A 36 16.08 4.12 12.83
N ARG A 37 14.79 3.91 13.02
CA ARG A 37 13.95 4.54 14.03
C ARG A 37 12.72 3.67 14.32
N PRO A 38 11.99 3.95 15.41
CA PRO A 38 10.69 3.34 15.65
C PRO A 38 9.74 3.53 14.45
N VAL A 39 8.90 2.54 14.19
CA VAL A 39 7.93 2.55 13.09
C VAL A 39 6.49 2.61 13.62
N GLY A 40 5.64 3.30 12.87
CA GLY A 40 4.19 3.34 13.10
C GLY A 40 3.46 2.45 12.11
N ILE A 41 2.69 1.51 12.64
CA ILE A 41 1.89 0.55 11.87
C ILE A 41 0.41 0.82 12.14
N VAL A 42 -0.39 0.90 11.09
CA VAL A 42 -1.85 0.96 11.18
C VAL A 42 -2.42 -0.22 10.43
N GLU A 43 -3.35 -0.93 11.08
CA GLU A 43 -4.00 -2.12 10.56
C GLU A 43 -5.51 -1.97 10.64
N THR A 44 -6.22 -2.45 9.61
CA THR A 44 -7.67 -2.65 9.64
C THR A 44 -7.99 -4.14 9.53
N GLY A 45 -8.85 -4.63 10.43
CA GLY A 45 -9.04 -6.06 10.70
C GLY A 45 -7.97 -6.57 11.66
N CYS A 46 -8.35 -7.04 12.84
CA CYS A 46 -7.43 -7.65 13.78
C CYS A 46 -7.60 -9.17 13.83
N VAL A 47 -6.74 -9.88 14.58
CA VAL A 47 -6.86 -11.31 14.75
C VAL A 47 -8.22 -11.69 15.38
N ARG A 48 -8.97 -12.56 14.70
CA ARG A 48 -10.31 -13.00 15.09
C ARG A 48 -10.33 -14.40 15.70
N GLN A 49 -9.31 -15.18 15.41
CA GLN A 49 -9.21 -16.55 15.88
C GLN A 49 -7.75 -16.88 16.21
N GLN A 50 -7.50 -17.25 17.47
CA GLN A 50 -6.17 -17.64 17.91
C GLN A 50 -5.66 -18.85 17.11
N ASP A 51 -4.37 -18.84 16.77
CA ASP A 51 -3.65 -19.92 16.08
C ASP A 51 -4.17 -20.28 14.67
N ASN A 52 -5.05 -19.45 14.08
CA ASN A 52 -5.51 -19.63 12.70
C ASN A 52 -4.54 -18.97 11.67
N TRP A 53 -3.29 -19.39 11.69
CA TRP A 53 -2.21 -18.80 10.88
C TRP A 53 -2.46 -18.84 9.37
N ALA A 54 -2.94 -19.97 8.86
CA ALA A 54 -3.19 -20.14 7.44
C ALA A 54 -4.45 -19.43 6.95
N GLY A 55 -5.48 -19.33 7.82
CA GLY A 55 -6.75 -18.67 7.51
C GLY A 55 -6.70 -17.15 7.69
N ASP A 56 -6.56 -16.68 8.93
CA ASP A 56 -6.57 -15.25 9.27
C ASP A 56 -5.21 -14.55 9.10
N GLY A 57 -4.11 -15.32 8.91
CA GLY A 57 -2.77 -14.76 8.72
C GLY A 57 -2.13 -14.18 9.98
N GLN A 58 -2.86 -14.02 11.09
CA GLN A 58 -2.39 -13.53 12.38
C GLN A 58 -1.58 -12.21 12.30
N SER A 59 -1.96 -11.31 11.41
CA SER A 59 -1.21 -10.08 11.10
C SER A 59 -0.92 -9.24 12.34
N THR A 60 -1.92 -9.04 13.22
CA THR A 60 -1.71 -8.27 14.46
C THR A 60 -0.67 -8.89 15.38
N ILE A 61 -0.60 -10.23 15.47
CA ILE A 61 0.43 -10.95 16.24
C ILE A 61 1.81 -10.75 15.63
N LEU A 62 1.90 -10.76 14.30
CA LEU A 62 3.15 -10.51 13.59
C LEU A 62 3.66 -9.09 13.82
N PHE A 63 2.76 -8.10 13.78
CA PHE A 63 3.11 -6.70 14.03
C PHE A 63 3.46 -6.44 15.49
N ASP A 64 2.74 -7.07 16.42
CA ASP A 64 3.07 -7.04 17.84
C ASP A 64 4.48 -7.56 18.10
N ARG A 65 4.81 -8.72 17.57
CA ARG A 65 6.13 -9.32 17.71
C ARG A 65 7.21 -8.47 17.04
N TYR A 66 6.92 -7.88 15.87
CA TYR A 66 7.86 -6.97 15.24
C TYR A 66 8.13 -5.74 16.12
N ALA A 67 7.09 -5.12 16.66
CA ALA A 67 7.22 -3.95 17.53
C ALA A 67 7.93 -4.26 18.86
N GLU A 68 7.75 -5.48 19.42
CA GLU A 68 8.48 -5.93 20.60
C GLU A 68 10.00 -5.93 20.37
N PHE A 69 10.46 -6.34 19.20
CA PHE A 69 11.88 -6.35 18.83
C PHE A 69 12.41 -5.03 18.26
N HIS A 70 11.53 -4.03 18.12
CA HIS A 70 11.87 -2.68 17.64
C HIS A 70 11.33 -1.62 18.61
N PRO A 71 12.00 -1.42 19.76
CA PRO A 71 11.51 -0.57 20.84
C PRO A 71 11.10 0.83 20.40
N GLY A 72 9.95 1.28 20.89
CA GLY A 72 9.33 2.55 20.52
C GLY A 72 8.40 2.48 19.32
N SER A 73 8.37 1.36 18.58
CA SER A 73 7.38 1.12 17.53
C SER A 73 6.00 0.90 18.14
N ALA A 74 4.95 1.29 17.41
CA ALA A 74 3.56 1.16 17.85
C ALA A 74 2.67 0.65 16.73
N VAL A 75 1.65 -0.12 17.11
CA VAL A 75 0.64 -0.69 16.22
C VAL A 75 -0.73 -0.17 16.62
N PHE A 76 -1.49 0.31 15.67
CA PHE A 76 -2.85 0.80 15.82
C PHE A 76 -3.77 -0.04 14.95
N SER A 77 -4.56 -0.91 15.56
CA SER A 77 -5.43 -1.84 14.87
C SER A 77 -6.89 -1.57 15.20
N VAL A 78 -7.78 -1.77 14.22
CA VAL A 78 -9.22 -1.60 14.37
C VAL A 78 -9.97 -2.80 13.84
N ASP A 79 -10.95 -3.26 14.60
CA ASP A 79 -11.91 -4.24 14.13
C ASP A 79 -13.33 -3.81 14.50
N ARG A 80 -14.28 -4.09 13.61
CA ARG A 80 -15.69 -3.78 13.84
C ARG A 80 -16.31 -4.68 14.89
N ASP A 81 -15.85 -5.93 14.98
CA ASP A 81 -16.33 -6.91 15.94
C ASP A 81 -15.71 -6.68 17.33
N PRO A 82 -16.51 -6.32 18.35
CA PRO A 82 -16.01 -6.12 19.70
C PRO A 82 -15.44 -7.39 20.34
N GLU A 83 -15.90 -8.58 19.94
CA GLU A 83 -15.41 -9.87 20.45
C GLU A 83 -14.02 -10.16 19.87
N ALA A 84 -13.84 -9.97 18.56
CA ALA A 84 -12.52 -10.05 17.91
C ALA A 84 -11.53 -9.05 18.53
N ALA A 85 -11.95 -7.79 18.72
CA ALA A 85 -11.12 -6.77 19.36
C ALA A 85 -10.76 -7.13 20.82
N ALA A 86 -11.67 -7.74 21.58
CA ALA A 86 -11.41 -8.21 22.94
C ALA A 86 -10.43 -9.39 22.97
N LEU A 87 -10.62 -10.37 22.10
CA LEU A 87 -9.68 -11.49 21.92
C LEU A 87 -8.28 -10.95 21.54
N CYS A 88 -8.21 -10.12 20.53
CA CYS A 88 -6.94 -9.55 20.06
C CYS A 88 -6.18 -8.85 21.20
N ARG A 89 -6.85 -8.00 22.01
CA ARG A 89 -6.25 -7.37 23.20
C ARG A 89 -5.66 -8.35 24.19
N SER A 90 -6.23 -9.55 24.32
CA SER A 90 -5.72 -10.57 25.23
C SER A 90 -4.47 -11.29 24.72
N LEU A 91 -4.17 -11.17 23.43
CA LEU A 91 -3.09 -11.87 22.73
C LEU A 91 -1.85 -11.02 22.48
N VAL A 92 -1.98 -9.68 22.55
CA VAL A 92 -0.92 -8.72 22.15
C VAL A 92 -0.36 -7.94 23.33
N GLY A 93 0.82 -7.35 23.13
CA GLY A 93 1.52 -6.52 24.12
C GLY A 93 1.04 -5.08 24.19
N GLY A 94 1.64 -4.29 25.08
CA GLY A 94 1.26 -2.90 25.35
C GLY A 94 1.57 -1.90 24.22
N GLN A 95 2.37 -2.30 23.24
CA GLN A 95 2.68 -1.49 22.05
C GLN A 95 1.59 -1.57 20.98
N VAL A 96 0.58 -2.44 21.15
CA VAL A 96 -0.55 -2.59 20.23
C VAL A 96 -1.80 -1.95 20.82
N HIS A 97 -2.38 -1.00 20.11
CA HIS A 97 -3.58 -0.25 20.47
C HIS A 97 -4.76 -0.76 19.65
N ILE A 98 -5.66 -1.54 20.28
CA ILE A 98 -6.82 -2.11 19.59
C ILE A 98 -8.04 -1.24 19.79
N HIS A 99 -8.66 -0.78 18.70
CA HIS A 99 -9.94 -0.08 18.68
C HIS A 99 -11.07 -1.02 18.22
N ALA A 100 -12.20 -1.03 18.96
CA ALA A 100 -13.41 -1.70 18.51
C ALA A 100 -14.34 -0.68 17.86
N GLY A 101 -14.57 -0.78 16.54
CA GLY A 101 -15.40 0.18 15.84
C GLY A 101 -15.26 0.16 14.31
N ASP A 102 -15.90 1.12 13.68
CA ASP A 102 -15.84 1.31 12.22
C ASP A 102 -14.44 1.76 11.77
N SER A 103 -13.86 1.05 10.82
CA SER A 103 -12.49 1.31 10.34
C SER A 103 -12.35 2.66 9.66
N LEU A 104 -13.34 3.11 8.88
CA LEU A 104 -13.31 4.42 8.21
C LEU A 104 -13.31 5.57 9.21
N ALA A 105 -14.17 5.47 10.24
CA ALA A 105 -14.24 6.47 11.30
C ALA A 105 -12.94 6.51 12.11
N TYR A 106 -12.38 5.34 12.43
CA TYR A 106 -11.12 5.24 13.16
C TYR A 106 -9.95 5.80 12.37
N LEU A 107 -9.77 5.39 11.11
CA LEU A 107 -8.70 5.89 10.25
C LEU A 107 -8.78 7.41 10.05
N LYS A 108 -10.00 7.93 9.90
CA LYS A 108 -10.21 9.38 9.86
C LYS A 108 -9.81 10.05 11.17
N SER A 109 -10.15 9.45 12.31
CA SER A 109 -9.77 9.99 13.63
C SER A 109 -8.25 10.03 13.82
N LEU A 110 -7.52 9.01 13.34
CA LEU A 110 -6.05 9.01 13.34
C LEU A 110 -5.46 10.11 12.44
N ALA A 111 -6.10 10.36 11.29
CA ALA A 111 -5.69 11.42 10.38
C ALA A 111 -5.93 12.82 10.96
N ASP A 112 -7.05 13.02 11.66
CA ASP A 112 -7.42 14.29 12.29
C ASP A 112 -6.62 14.55 13.60
N HIS A 113 -6.36 13.47 14.38
CA HIS A 113 -5.74 13.54 15.70
C HIS A 113 -4.71 12.42 15.86
N ARG A 114 -3.50 12.67 15.35
CA ARG A 114 -2.40 11.69 15.39
C ARG A 114 -2.03 11.37 16.84
N PRO A 115 -2.14 10.08 17.26
CA PRO A 115 -1.77 9.69 18.62
C PRO A 115 -0.24 9.66 18.81
N ALA A 116 0.20 9.72 20.07
CA ALA A 116 1.58 9.45 20.42
C ALA A 116 1.99 8.03 19.97
N GLY A 117 3.19 7.86 19.47
CA GLY A 117 3.67 6.60 18.89
C GLY A 117 3.36 6.42 17.41
N LEU A 118 2.56 7.32 16.79
CA LEU A 118 2.31 7.35 15.35
C LEU A 118 2.93 8.61 14.71
N GLU A 119 4.21 8.90 15.02
CA GLU A 119 4.90 10.05 14.41
C GLU A 119 5.01 9.92 12.90
N PHE A 120 5.15 8.69 12.42
CA PHE A 120 5.15 8.32 11.00
C PHE A 120 4.19 7.16 10.77
N LEU A 121 3.50 7.17 9.64
CA LEU A 121 2.78 5.99 9.15
C LEU A 121 3.72 5.27 8.17
N ASP A 122 4.37 4.21 8.64
CA ASP A 122 5.32 3.44 7.85
C ASP A 122 4.68 2.27 7.14
N LEU A 123 3.69 1.64 7.79
CA LEU A 123 2.87 0.57 7.22
C LEU A 123 1.39 0.87 7.43
N LEU A 124 0.62 0.81 6.36
CA LEU A 124 -0.84 0.70 6.37
C LEU A 124 -1.21 -0.68 5.83
N TYR A 125 -1.75 -1.55 6.70
CA TYR A 125 -2.19 -2.89 6.35
C TYR A 125 -3.71 -2.96 6.36
N LEU A 126 -4.32 -3.25 5.21
CA LEU A 126 -5.76 -3.20 4.99
C LEU A 126 -6.32 -4.61 4.82
N ASP A 127 -7.14 -5.05 5.79
CA ASP A 127 -7.72 -6.40 5.84
C ASP A 127 -9.09 -6.47 6.55
N SER A 128 -9.85 -5.37 6.63
CA SER A 128 -11.03 -5.26 7.50
C SER A 128 -12.31 -5.91 6.98
N PHE A 129 -12.53 -5.88 5.69
CA PHE A 129 -13.78 -6.30 5.05
C PHE A 129 -13.53 -7.57 4.24
N ASP A 130 -14.16 -8.69 4.64
CA ASP A 130 -13.99 -9.96 3.96
C ASP A 130 -14.35 -9.86 2.48
N VAL A 131 -13.58 -10.55 1.63
CA VAL A 131 -13.80 -10.58 0.20
C VAL A 131 -14.72 -11.74 -0.17
N ASP A 132 -15.75 -11.44 -0.93
CA ASP A 132 -16.45 -12.44 -1.75
C ASP A 132 -15.74 -12.46 -3.12
N PHE A 133 -15.13 -13.58 -3.48
CA PHE A 133 -14.40 -13.68 -4.75
C PHE A 133 -15.33 -13.75 -5.98
N ASP A 134 -16.61 -14.05 -5.80
CA ASP A 134 -17.62 -13.97 -6.86
C ASP A 134 -18.08 -12.52 -7.11
N ASP A 135 -18.12 -11.70 -6.03
CA ASP A 135 -18.37 -10.25 -6.12
C ASP A 135 -17.38 -9.46 -5.24
N PRO A 136 -16.12 -9.30 -5.67
CA PRO A 136 -15.08 -8.64 -4.86
C PRO A 136 -15.23 -7.11 -4.80
N LEU A 137 -16.16 -6.51 -5.56
CA LEU A 137 -16.24 -5.06 -5.69
C LEU A 137 -16.63 -4.33 -4.39
N PRO A 138 -17.57 -4.81 -3.55
CA PRO A 138 -17.87 -4.18 -2.27
C PRO A 138 -16.65 -4.07 -1.35
N SER A 139 -15.87 -5.15 -1.24
CA SER A 139 -14.64 -5.19 -0.44
C SER A 139 -13.58 -4.26 -1.04
N ALA A 140 -13.35 -4.29 -2.33
CA ALA A 140 -12.40 -3.39 -3.00
C ALA A 140 -12.76 -1.90 -2.82
N ILE A 141 -14.05 -1.55 -2.87
CA ILE A 141 -14.53 -0.19 -2.59
C ILE A 141 -14.24 0.20 -1.15
N HIS A 142 -14.48 -0.73 -0.19
CA HIS A 142 -14.24 -0.45 1.22
C HIS A 142 -12.77 -0.13 1.49
N HIS A 143 -11.84 -0.96 1.00
CA HIS A 143 -10.40 -0.75 1.19
C HIS A 143 -9.88 0.53 0.50
N LEU A 144 -10.43 0.89 -0.67
CA LEU A 144 -10.12 2.19 -1.27
C LEU A 144 -10.59 3.36 -0.38
N LYS A 145 -11.79 3.25 0.24
CA LYS A 145 -12.28 4.26 1.19
C LYS A 145 -11.39 4.36 2.43
N GLU A 146 -10.89 3.23 2.94
CA GLU A 146 -9.94 3.21 4.05
C GLU A 146 -8.65 3.94 3.72
N LEU A 147 -8.05 3.66 2.56
CA LEU A 147 -6.88 4.40 2.08
C LEU A 147 -7.15 5.90 2.01
N LEU A 148 -8.31 6.30 1.47
CA LEU A 148 -8.68 7.72 1.36
C LEU A 148 -8.94 8.37 2.72
N ALA A 149 -9.50 7.64 3.69
CA ALA A 149 -9.76 8.16 5.04
C ALA A 149 -8.48 8.54 5.79
N ILE A 150 -7.40 7.77 5.62
CA ILE A 150 -6.10 8.01 6.25
C ILE A 150 -5.09 8.72 5.34
N ALA A 151 -5.46 9.07 4.12
CA ALA A 151 -4.57 9.67 3.13
C ALA A 151 -3.74 10.89 3.62
N PRO A 152 -4.20 11.74 4.55
CA PRO A 152 -3.37 12.82 5.09
C PRO A 152 -2.10 12.34 5.80
N LEU A 153 -2.07 11.11 6.32
CA LEU A 153 -0.88 10.51 6.96
C LEU A 153 -0.01 9.71 5.99
N VAL A 154 -0.55 9.31 4.85
CA VAL A 154 0.19 8.51 3.85
C VAL A 154 1.26 9.38 3.19
N SER A 155 2.50 8.96 3.32
CA SER A 155 3.67 9.61 2.71
C SER A 155 4.20 8.80 1.51
N PHE A 156 5.23 9.30 0.86
CA PHE A 156 5.94 8.54 -0.19
C PHE A 156 6.70 7.31 0.36
N GLN A 157 6.95 7.28 1.67
CA GLN A 157 7.60 6.17 2.38
C GLN A 157 6.61 5.23 3.06
N THR A 158 5.32 5.52 3.04
CA THR A 158 4.32 4.62 3.60
C THR A 158 4.15 3.41 2.68
N LEU A 159 4.41 2.22 3.19
CA LEU A 159 4.03 0.98 2.52
C LEU A 159 2.55 0.72 2.79
N VAL A 160 1.75 0.72 1.72
CA VAL A 160 0.33 0.32 1.80
C VAL A 160 0.22 -1.11 1.30
N VAL A 161 -0.29 -1.98 2.14
CA VAL A 161 -0.50 -3.41 1.84
C VAL A 161 -1.98 -3.73 1.93
N VAL A 162 -2.46 -4.51 1.00
CA VAL A 162 -3.83 -5.04 1.01
C VAL A 162 -3.78 -6.56 0.97
N ASP A 163 -4.43 -7.21 1.93
CA ASP A 163 -4.54 -8.67 1.97
C ASP A 163 -5.56 -9.18 0.93
N ASP A 164 -5.70 -10.47 0.78
CA ASP A 164 -6.66 -11.13 -0.12
C ASP A 164 -6.74 -10.45 -1.50
N SER A 165 -5.57 -10.21 -2.10
CA SER A 165 -5.41 -9.46 -3.36
C SER A 165 -4.67 -10.30 -4.42
N PRO A 166 -5.16 -11.48 -4.77
CA PRO A 166 -4.47 -12.37 -5.70
C PRO A 166 -4.26 -11.73 -7.07
N SER A 167 -3.06 -11.91 -7.64
CA SER A 167 -2.66 -11.24 -8.88
C SER A 167 -2.88 -12.05 -10.16
N SER A 168 -3.26 -13.32 -10.07
CA SER A 168 -3.25 -14.21 -11.25
C SER A 168 -4.47 -15.10 -11.41
N PHE A 169 -5.47 -15.03 -10.54
CA PHE A 169 -6.69 -15.85 -10.68
C PHE A 169 -7.97 -15.07 -10.31
N ILE A 170 -9.09 -15.52 -10.85
CA ILE A 170 -10.43 -15.06 -10.50
C ILE A 170 -11.04 -16.14 -9.61
N GLY A 171 -11.36 -15.79 -8.38
CA GLY A 171 -12.03 -16.70 -7.45
C GLY A 171 -11.12 -17.74 -6.78
N VAL A 172 -11.63 -18.35 -5.74
CA VAL A 172 -11.06 -19.53 -5.08
C VAL A 172 -11.64 -20.78 -5.74
N PRO A 173 -10.86 -21.84 -5.96
CA PRO A 173 -11.42 -23.10 -6.46
C PRO A 173 -12.53 -23.56 -5.51
N ASP A 174 -13.77 -23.66 -6.03
CA ASP A 174 -14.87 -24.29 -5.31
C ASP A 174 -15.23 -25.59 -6.04
N GLY A 175 -14.96 -26.72 -5.39
CA GLY A 175 -15.23 -28.04 -5.90
C GLY A 175 -14.63 -28.28 -7.29
N ASP A 176 -15.49 -28.54 -8.27
CA ASP A 176 -15.08 -28.87 -9.65
C ASP A 176 -14.82 -27.65 -10.56
N ASN A 177 -14.97 -26.42 -10.05
CA ASN A 177 -14.72 -25.23 -10.83
C ASN A 177 -13.21 -24.89 -10.88
N PRO A 178 -12.56 -24.96 -12.06
CA PRO A 178 -11.16 -24.61 -12.16
C PRO A 178 -10.99 -23.08 -11.96
N VAL A 179 -9.92 -22.72 -11.25
CA VAL A 179 -9.50 -21.32 -11.12
C VAL A 179 -9.24 -20.76 -12.51
N GLN A 180 -9.91 -19.64 -12.83
CA GLN A 180 -9.73 -18.96 -14.11
C GLN A 180 -8.59 -17.93 -13.99
N PRO A 181 -7.53 -18.02 -14.81
CA PRO A 181 -6.47 -17.03 -14.81
C PRO A 181 -6.96 -15.70 -15.37
N ILE A 182 -6.69 -14.61 -14.66
CA ILE A 182 -6.92 -13.24 -15.17
C ILE A 182 -5.90 -12.96 -16.28
N ARG A 183 -6.37 -12.57 -17.46
CA ARG A 183 -5.51 -12.23 -18.60
C ARG A 183 -5.87 -10.86 -19.19
N PRO A 184 -4.94 -9.87 -19.22
CA PRO A 184 -3.60 -9.90 -18.59
C PRO A 184 -3.70 -10.00 -17.06
N PRO A 185 -2.65 -10.48 -16.37
CA PRO A 185 -2.66 -10.58 -14.91
C PRO A 185 -3.02 -9.23 -14.28
N ARG A 186 -4.03 -9.23 -13.43
CA ARG A 186 -4.47 -8.05 -12.67
C ARG A 186 -4.57 -8.42 -11.21
N ILE A 187 -4.44 -7.43 -10.36
CA ILE A 187 -4.73 -7.60 -8.94
C ILE A 187 -6.25 -7.66 -8.79
N GLY A 188 -6.73 -8.71 -8.16
CA GLY A 188 -8.14 -8.94 -7.82
C GLY A 188 -8.43 -8.65 -6.36
N GLY A 189 -9.53 -9.22 -5.85
CA GLY A 189 -9.91 -9.18 -4.45
C GLY A 189 -9.98 -7.76 -3.86
N LYS A 190 -9.57 -7.66 -2.60
CA LYS A 190 -9.59 -6.41 -1.81
C LYS A 190 -8.76 -5.28 -2.44
N GLY A 191 -7.60 -5.61 -3.03
CA GLY A 191 -6.66 -4.64 -3.58
C GLY A 191 -6.98 -4.11 -4.97
N ARG A 192 -8.02 -4.60 -5.64
CA ARG A 192 -8.31 -4.27 -7.05
C ARG A 192 -8.36 -2.77 -7.31
N LEU A 193 -9.18 -2.01 -6.59
CA LEU A 193 -9.35 -0.58 -6.86
C LEU A 193 -8.15 0.26 -6.39
N ILE A 194 -7.43 -0.18 -5.36
CA ILE A 194 -6.17 0.44 -4.95
C ILE A 194 -5.10 0.23 -6.04
N ALA A 195 -5.05 -0.95 -6.66
CA ALA A 195 -4.15 -1.20 -7.79
C ALA A 195 -4.46 -0.31 -8.99
N GLU A 196 -5.74 -0.16 -9.37
CA GLU A 196 -6.16 0.73 -10.46
C GLU A 196 -5.80 2.20 -10.15
N TYR A 197 -6.01 2.64 -8.90
CA TYR A 197 -5.61 3.97 -8.44
C TYR A 197 -4.07 4.15 -8.49
N ALA A 198 -3.33 3.17 -7.98
CA ALA A 198 -1.86 3.17 -7.99
C ALA A 198 -1.29 3.31 -9.41
N ASP A 199 -1.84 2.55 -10.36
CA ASP A 199 -1.44 2.62 -11.77
C ASP A 199 -1.71 4.01 -12.36
N GLN A 200 -2.86 4.63 -12.05
CA GLN A 200 -3.21 5.97 -12.53
C GLN A 200 -2.26 7.06 -12.03
N ILE A 201 -1.79 6.98 -10.79
CA ILE A 201 -0.89 7.97 -10.21
C ILE A 201 0.59 7.63 -10.40
N GLY A 202 0.90 6.47 -10.97
CA GLY A 202 2.27 5.99 -11.16
C GLY A 202 2.97 5.61 -9.85
N ALA A 203 2.21 5.07 -8.89
CA ALA A 203 2.77 4.55 -7.65
C ALA A 203 3.63 3.31 -7.90
N GLU A 204 4.66 3.13 -7.07
CA GLU A 204 5.56 1.99 -7.16
C GLU A 204 4.91 0.76 -6.51
N ARG A 205 4.72 -0.31 -7.27
CA ARG A 205 4.31 -1.59 -6.72
C ARG A 205 5.55 -2.35 -6.23
N LEU A 206 5.65 -2.53 -4.91
CA LEU A 206 6.77 -3.22 -4.29
C LEU A 206 6.66 -4.74 -4.46
N PHE A 207 5.45 -5.29 -4.33
CA PHE A 207 5.18 -6.73 -4.54
C PHE A 207 3.71 -6.97 -4.91
N ALA A 208 3.46 -8.14 -5.51
CA ALA A 208 2.14 -8.67 -5.81
C ALA A 208 2.18 -10.19 -5.71
N GLU A 209 1.85 -10.66 -4.53
CA GLU A 209 1.72 -12.07 -4.18
C GLU A 209 0.23 -12.39 -3.92
N TYR A 210 -0.11 -13.03 -2.82
CA TYR A 210 -1.48 -13.07 -2.32
C TYR A 210 -1.88 -11.73 -1.67
N GLN A 211 -0.91 -11.10 -1.00
CA GLN A 211 -0.97 -9.71 -0.56
C GLN A 211 -0.28 -8.84 -1.62
N CYS A 212 -0.74 -7.60 -1.75
CA CYS A 212 -0.12 -6.64 -2.65
C CYS A 212 0.33 -5.40 -1.90
N GLY A 213 1.52 -4.87 -2.23
CA GLY A 213 2.11 -3.73 -1.55
C GLY A 213 2.56 -2.63 -2.51
N TRP A 214 2.26 -1.37 -2.15
CA TRP A 214 2.62 -0.19 -2.92
C TRP A 214 3.29 0.88 -2.06
N LEU A 215 4.19 1.62 -2.70
CA LEU A 215 4.78 2.85 -2.20
C LEU A 215 4.25 4.05 -2.97
N CYS A 216 4.47 5.24 -2.44
CA CYS A 216 4.13 6.50 -3.11
C CYS A 216 2.63 6.69 -3.39
N LEU A 217 1.73 6.05 -2.63
CA LEU A 217 0.28 6.30 -2.70
C LEU A 217 -0.14 7.62 -2.05
N GLY A 218 0.76 8.27 -1.29
CA GLY A 218 0.59 9.62 -0.80
C GLY A 218 0.70 10.66 -1.93
N ARG A 219 0.51 11.94 -1.58
CA ARG A 219 0.68 13.01 -2.58
C ARG A 219 2.04 12.87 -3.26
N PRO A 220 2.11 12.79 -4.59
CA PRO A 220 3.38 12.75 -5.28
C PRO A 220 4.22 13.96 -4.85
N PRO A 221 5.55 13.85 -4.70
CA PRO A 221 6.40 14.99 -4.49
C PRO A 221 6.09 15.96 -5.64
N ARG A 222 5.82 17.24 -5.30
CA ARG A 222 5.54 18.27 -6.31
C ARG A 222 6.60 18.13 -7.38
N SER A 223 6.21 17.74 -8.58
CA SER A 223 7.12 17.57 -9.70
C SER A 223 7.91 18.87 -9.84
N THR A 224 9.20 18.81 -9.58
CA THR A 224 10.11 19.87 -10.07
C THR A 224 9.78 20.00 -11.55
N PRO A 225 9.42 21.20 -12.04
CA PRO A 225 9.05 21.38 -13.43
C PRO A 225 10.23 20.84 -14.27
N ARG A 226 9.98 19.80 -15.07
CA ARG A 226 10.97 19.29 -16.03
C ARG A 226 11.43 20.52 -16.80
N ARG A 227 12.68 20.96 -16.60
CA ARG A 227 13.32 21.99 -17.43
C ARG A 227 13.13 21.55 -18.87
N ARG A 228 12.22 22.23 -19.58
CA ARG A 228 12.12 22.05 -21.03
C ARG A 228 13.53 22.25 -21.58
N PRO A 229 14.05 21.35 -22.41
CA PRO A 229 15.34 21.59 -23.06
C PRO A 229 15.22 22.93 -23.78
N ARG A 230 16.15 23.85 -23.49
CA ARG A 230 16.26 25.12 -24.22
C ARG A 230 16.38 24.74 -25.69
N ARG A 231 15.39 25.10 -26.50
CA ARG A 231 15.53 25.09 -27.94
C ARG A 231 16.69 26.03 -28.23
N ASN A 232 17.82 25.49 -28.65
CA ASN A 232 18.88 26.26 -29.28
C ASN A 232 18.28 26.90 -30.53
N SER A 233 17.94 28.18 -30.43
CA SER A 233 17.69 29.00 -31.58
C SER A 233 19.07 29.23 -32.28
N ALA A 234 19.45 28.34 -33.17
CA ALA A 234 20.48 28.62 -34.13
C ALA A 234 19.95 29.73 -35.01
N ALA A 235 20.47 30.92 -34.80
CA ALA A 235 20.28 32.05 -35.69
C ALA A 235 20.93 31.70 -37.03
N SER A 236 20.12 31.32 -38.01
CA SER A 236 20.55 31.28 -39.41
C SER A 236 20.60 32.74 -39.93
N ALA A 237 21.78 33.28 -40.04
CA ALA A 237 22.05 34.50 -40.82
C ALA A 237 21.77 34.19 -42.29
N GLY A 238 20.57 34.42 -42.75
CA GLY A 238 20.16 34.38 -44.16
C GLY A 238 20.40 35.73 -44.78
N SER A 239 21.44 35.83 -45.60
CA SER A 239 21.75 36.95 -46.49
C SER A 239 20.55 37.23 -47.43
N ARG A 240 20.04 38.46 -47.40
CA ARG A 240 19.06 38.96 -48.35
C ARG A 240 19.72 39.21 -49.70
N PRO A 241 19.20 38.74 -50.83
CA PRO A 241 19.67 39.17 -52.14
C PRO A 241 19.14 40.60 -52.47
N ARG A 242 20.07 41.43 -52.99
CA ARG A 242 19.77 42.78 -53.52
C ARG A 242 18.77 42.67 -54.67
N ARG A 243 17.64 43.37 -54.60
CA ARG A 243 16.75 43.61 -55.72
C ARG A 243 17.39 44.68 -56.64
N THR A 244 17.73 44.30 -57.86
CA THR A 244 18.06 45.21 -58.97
C THR A 244 16.74 45.82 -59.48
N ALA A 245 16.78 47.16 -59.63
CA ALA A 245 15.70 47.95 -60.17
C ALA A 245 15.55 47.73 -61.69
N ALA A 246 14.36 47.49 -62.18
CA ALA A 246 14.07 47.49 -63.64
C ALA A 246 13.77 48.90 -64.11
N PRO A 247 14.10 49.24 -65.37
CA PRO A 247 13.97 50.60 -65.91
C PRO A 247 12.51 50.85 -66.38
N ARG A 248 12.06 52.09 -66.12
CA ARG A 248 10.75 52.61 -66.57
C ARG A 248 10.77 52.75 -68.10
N ARG A 249 9.72 52.29 -68.76
CA ARG A 249 9.38 52.65 -70.17
C ARG A 249 8.55 53.95 -70.20
N PRO A 250 8.81 54.81 -71.21
CA PRO A 250 8.01 56.02 -71.37
C PRO A 250 6.67 55.73 -72.04
N ILE A 251 5.69 56.58 -71.71
CA ILE A 251 4.34 56.65 -72.29
C ILE A 251 4.47 57.40 -73.62
N GLY A 252 3.89 56.83 -74.64
CA GLY A 252 3.47 57.43 -75.86
C GLY A 252 2.07 56.92 -76.23
#